data_d355cad9457ef9796c8988ff315ac347
#
_entry.id   d355cad9457ef9796c8988ff315ac347
#
_cell.length_a   1.000
_cell.length_b   1.000
_cell.length_c   1.000
_cell.angle_alpha   90.00
_cell.angle_beta   90.00
_cell.angle_gamma   90.00
#
_symmetry.space_group_name_H-M   'P 1'
#
loop_
_entity.id
_entity.type
_entity.pdbx_description
1 polymer ?
#
loop_
_entity_poly.entity_id
_entity_poly.type
_entity_poly.pdbx_seq_one_letter_code
_entity_poly.pdbx_strand_id
1 'polypeptide(L)' 'MSTQTLTDARYHTIGYIDTAGDGTQTARDARYHIVGYYDPRTDVTTNARYHKVGHGNLLAALISGR' A
#
# COMPACT_ATOMS: atom_id res chain seq x y z
N MET A 1 -2.82 -1.62 15.18
CA MET A 1 -2.55 -0.72 14.05
C MET A 1 -1.06 -0.47 13.95
N SER A 2 -0.47 -0.59 12.77
CA SER A 2 0.96 -0.39 12.58
C SER A 2 1.23 0.29 11.26
N THR A 3 2.36 1.00 11.20
CA THR A 3 2.79 1.68 9.99
C THR A 3 4.18 1.21 9.62
N GLN A 4 4.33 0.79 8.37
CA GLN A 4 5.61 0.40 7.82
C GLN A 4 6.07 1.49 6.84
N THR A 5 7.32 1.94 7.01
CA THR A 5 7.92 2.89 6.09
C THR A 5 8.68 2.13 5.02
N LEU A 6 8.43 2.46 3.75
CA LEU A 6 9.13 1.86 2.64
C LEU A 6 10.19 2.82 2.12
N THR A 7 11.38 2.30 1.87
CA THR A 7 12.49 3.10 1.36
C THR A 7 13.05 2.44 0.10
N ASP A 8 13.70 3.25 -0.74
CA ASP A 8 14.39 2.75 -1.91
C ASP A 8 15.83 2.33 -1.55
N ALA A 9 16.62 1.98 -2.58
CA ALA A 9 18.00 1.53 -2.37
C ALA A 9 18.90 2.62 -1.79
N ARG A 10 18.50 3.87 -1.87
CA ARG A 10 19.23 5.02 -1.32
C ARG A 10 18.69 5.47 0.03
N TYR A 11 17.80 4.68 0.61
CA TYR A 11 17.13 5.00 1.88
C TYR A 11 16.24 6.24 1.81
N HIS A 12 15.78 6.62 0.62
CA HIS A 12 14.77 7.66 0.50
C HIS A 12 13.39 7.05 0.73
N THR A 13 12.57 7.69 1.55
CA THR A 13 11.23 7.21 1.80
C THR A 13 10.40 7.32 0.52
N ILE A 14 9.84 6.19 0.07
CA ILE A 14 9.00 6.17 -1.12
C ILE A 14 7.53 6.00 -0.77
N GLY A 15 7.22 5.58 0.44
CA GLY A 15 5.83 5.44 0.84
C GLY A 15 5.68 4.78 2.19
N TYR A 16 4.42 4.55 2.56
CA TYR A 16 4.05 3.98 3.85
C TYR A 16 2.94 2.98 3.65
N ILE A 17 2.90 1.95 4.50
CA ILE A 17 1.80 1.00 4.54
C ILE A 17 1.27 0.97 5.97
N ASP A 18 0.00 1.33 6.13
CA ASP A 18 -0.69 1.27 7.40
C ASP A 18 -1.50 -0.01 7.46
N THR A 19 -1.36 -0.77 8.55
CA THR A 19 -2.13 -1.98 8.76
C THR A 19 -3.14 -1.74 9.87
N ALA A 20 -4.41 -1.92 9.57
CA ALA A 20 -5.48 -1.78 10.54
C ALA A 20 -5.61 -3.07 11.37
N GLY A 21 -6.41 -2.98 12.44
CA GLY A 21 -6.58 -4.12 13.35
C GLY A 21 -7.22 -5.35 12.70
N ASP A 22 -7.99 -5.16 11.62
CA ASP A 22 -8.63 -6.26 10.90
C ASP A 22 -7.71 -6.84 9.80
N GLY A 23 -6.50 -6.31 9.64
CA GLY A 23 -5.56 -6.77 8.63
C GLY A 23 -5.60 -6.01 7.32
N THR A 24 -6.60 -5.14 7.13
CA THR A 24 -6.66 -4.32 5.93
C THR A 24 -5.47 -3.35 5.88
N GLN A 25 -4.86 -3.18 4.72
CA GLN A 25 -3.71 -2.32 4.57
C GLN A 25 -4.01 -1.15 3.65
N THR A 26 -3.49 0.02 3.99
CA THR A 26 -3.60 1.21 3.17
C THR A 26 -2.21 1.66 2.79
N ALA A 27 -1.97 1.83 1.49
CA ALA A 27 -0.67 2.29 0.99
C ALA A 27 -0.73 3.78 0.71
N ARG A 28 0.33 4.49 1.10
CA ARG A 28 0.47 5.92 0.86
C ARG A 28 1.82 6.18 0.20
N ASP A 29 1.89 7.23 -0.60
CA ASP A 29 3.16 7.63 -1.21
C ASP A 29 3.98 8.46 -0.21
N ALA A 30 5.14 8.97 -0.65
CA ALA A 30 6.02 9.76 0.21
C ALA A 30 5.37 11.05 0.70
N ARG A 31 4.34 11.53 0.00
CA ARG A 31 3.57 12.73 0.39
C ARG A 31 2.35 12.39 1.22
N TYR A 32 2.22 11.12 1.59
CA TYR A 32 1.11 10.64 2.41
C TYR A 32 -0.23 10.62 1.67
N HIS A 33 -0.21 10.64 0.35
CA HIS A 33 -1.42 10.46 -0.44
C HIS A 33 -1.71 8.97 -0.60
N ILE A 34 -2.98 8.58 -0.45
CA ILE A 34 -3.37 7.19 -0.59
C ILE A 34 -3.20 6.76 -2.05
N VAL A 35 -2.51 5.64 -2.26
CA VAL A 35 -2.34 5.08 -3.60
C VAL A 35 -3.08 3.76 -3.78
N GLY A 36 -3.46 3.11 -2.69
CA GLY A 36 -4.23 1.88 -2.81
C GLY A 36 -4.51 1.22 -1.48
N TYR A 37 -5.23 0.09 -1.58
CA TYR A 37 -5.66 -0.69 -0.42
C TYR A 37 -5.48 -2.18 -0.71
N TYR A 38 -5.24 -2.94 0.34
CA TYR A 38 -5.19 -4.40 0.23
C TYR A 38 -6.11 -5.01 1.29
N ASP A 39 -6.96 -5.94 0.85
CA ASP A 39 -7.85 -6.68 1.74
C ASP A 39 -7.41 -8.14 1.81
N PRO A 40 -6.89 -8.60 2.96
CA PRO A 40 -6.43 -9.99 3.08
C PRO A 40 -7.57 -11.01 3.03
N ARG A 41 -8.81 -10.59 3.31
CA ARG A 41 -9.94 -11.51 3.26
C ARG A 41 -10.25 -11.95 1.85
N THR A 42 -10.10 -11.07 0.89
CA THR A 42 -10.37 -11.36 -0.52
C THR A 42 -9.09 -11.53 -1.32
N ASP A 43 -7.94 -11.23 -0.69
CA ASP A 43 -6.63 -11.28 -1.34
C ASP A 43 -6.61 -10.39 -2.60
N VAL A 44 -7.21 -9.21 -2.50
CA VAL A 44 -7.33 -8.28 -3.61
C VAL A 44 -6.73 -6.94 -3.24
N THR A 45 -5.94 -6.38 -4.15
CA THR A 45 -5.42 -5.03 -4.05
C THR A 45 -6.22 -4.11 -4.96
N THR A 46 -6.64 -2.97 -4.43
CA THR A 46 -7.34 -1.95 -5.20
C THR A 46 -6.53 -0.66 -5.20
N ASN A 47 -6.78 0.20 -6.19
CA ASN A 47 -6.14 1.51 -6.22
C ASN A 47 -6.92 2.50 -5.32
N ALA A 48 -6.50 3.78 -5.30
CA ALA A 48 -7.14 4.78 -4.47
C ALA A 48 -8.61 5.01 -4.81
N ARG A 49 -9.04 4.61 -6.01
CA ARG A 49 -10.42 4.74 -6.45
C ARG A 49 -11.22 3.46 -6.25
N TYR A 50 -10.64 2.49 -5.53
CA TYR A 50 -11.25 1.18 -5.28
C TYR A 50 -11.43 0.33 -6.53
N HIS A 51 -10.66 0.60 -7.57
CA HIS A 51 -10.62 -0.27 -8.74
C HIS A 51 -9.64 -1.40 -8.49
N LYS A 52 -10.05 -2.62 -8.80
CA LYS A 52 -9.23 -3.80 -8.59
C LYS A 52 -7.95 -3.72 -9.44
N VAL A 53 -6.79 -3.84 -8.77
CA VAL A 53 -5.50 -3.90 -9.44
C VAL A 53 -5.13 -5.35 -9.74
N GLY A 54 -5.37 -6.24 -8.79
CA GLY A 54 -5.06 -7.65 -8.97
C GLY A 54 -5.19 -8.39 -7.66
N HIS A 55 -4.84 -9.68 -7.71
CA HIS A 55 -4.83 -10.55 -6.53
C HIS A 55 -3.46 -10.49 -5.86
N GLY A 56 -3.44 -10.78 -4.56
CA GLY A 56 -2.23 -10.71 -3.77
C GLY A 56 -1.94 -9.29 -3.31
N ASN A 57 -0.89 -9.14 -2.51
CA ASN A 57 -0.53 -7.84 -1.95
C ASN A 57 0.39 -7.12 -2.92
N LEU A 58 -0.17 -6.18 -3.67
CA LEU A 58 0.55 -5.42 -4.70
C LEU A 58 0.85 -3.99 -4.26
N LEU A 59 0.72 -3.68 -2.96
CA LEU A 59 0.87 -2.30 -2.48
C LEU A 59 2.27 -1.76 -2.72
N ALA A 60 3.31 -2.57 -2.48
CA ALA A 60 4.68 -2.13 -2.72
C ALA A 60 4.89 -1.80 -4.20
N ALA A 61 4.28 -2.58 -5.10
CA ALA A 61 4.37 -2.32 -6.53
C ALA A 61 3.65 -1.03 -6.92
N LEU A 62 2.50 -0.74 -6.29
CA LEU A 62 1.79 0.51 -6.53
C LEU A 62 2.62 1.71 -6.11
N ILE A 63 3.31 1.61 -4.99
CA ILE A 63 4.15 2.69 -4.49
C ILE A 63 5.36 2.89 -5.39
N SER A 64 6.07 1.80 -5.72
CA SER A 64 7.32 1.89 -6.49
C SER A 64 7.09 2.12 -7.97
N GLY A 65 5.90 1.81 -8.47
CA GLY A 65 5.55 1.97 -9.88
C GLY A 65 5.12 3.38 -10.27
N ARG A 66 5.19 4.31 -9.37
CA ARG A 66 4.75 5.68 -9.61
C ARG A 66 5.82 6.56 -10.19
#